data_6094693da3d647f369e3a32e33b74cfb
#
_entry.id   6094693da3d647f369e3a32e33b74cfb
#
_cell.length_a   1.000
_cell.length_b   1.000
_cell.length_c   1.000
_cell.angle_alpha   90.00
_cell.angle_beta   90.00
_cell.angle_gamma   90.00
#
_symmetry.space_group_name_H-M   'P 1'
#
loop_
_entity.id
_entity.type
_entity.pdbx_description
1 polymer ?
#
loop_
_entity_poly.entity_id
_entity_poly.type
_entity_poly.pdbx_seq_one_letter_code
_entity_poly.pdbx_strand_id
1 'polypeptide(L)'
;MKKIITLSITFCIWINFYSQNAYAFFGSFNRDKNKEGIYVYKLDTISGKLSKVTSYTGVLNPSFLTLSPNGKYIFACTESKTKNGGSVSSFEFNPENKSLKFINKQKSGGENPVYLTSDKSGKWLVNGNYTEGSVSVYPISENGKIEPLVQNLQFTEGSVNPGRQERAHIHSTVFTPDFNYIFFPDLGADKIRAYQFNNESKEPLQPAEIPFTKTTLGGGPRHFTFHPNGKFAYCIEEMGGAVSVYGYENGKLNNIQRIYTHPENYKDEYESSDVHISPDGKFLYASNRGNEDNIAIFSIQNDGTLKTVGYQSVKGKHTRVFGLDPSGKFLIVTHSGSGTVVVFKRNPETGLLKKVGRKIKINGVSCVQIRKY
;
A
#
# COMPACT_ATOMS: atom_id res chain seq x y z
N MET A 1 74.39 -17.72 11.70
CA MET A 1 73.14 -17.72 10.93
C MET A 1 71.97 -17.50 11.89
N LYS A 2 71.36 -16.29 11.94
CA LYS A 2 70.24 -15.97 12.80
C LYS A 2 68.92 -16.29 11.99
N LYS A 3 68.11 -17.21 12.48
CA LYS A 3 66.78 -17.52 11.92
C LYS A 3 65.81 -16.43 12.39
N ILE A 4 65.22 -15.67 11.44
CA ILE A 4 64.14 -14.75 11.68
C ILE A 4 62.82 -15.56 11.59
N ILE A 5 62.12 -15.68 12.68
CA ILE A 5 60.76 -16.26 12.72
C ILE A 5 59.75 -15.12 12.46
N THR A 6 59.13 -15.13 11.29
CA THR A 6 58.06 -14.19 10.95
C THR A 6 56.74 -14.74 11.53
N LEU A 7 56.21 -14.06 12.51
CA LEU A 7 54.92 -14.38 13.10
C LEU A 7 53.79 -13.70 12.29
N SER A 8 53.05 -14.46 11.51
CA SER A 8 51.89 -13.95 10.76
C SER A 8 50.68 -13.92 11.72
N ILE A 9 50.27 -12.72 12.11
CA ILE A 9 49.02 -12.50 12.89
C ILE A 9 47.85 -12.42 11.89
N THR A 10 47.06 -13.46 11.80
CA THR A 10 45.80 -13.47 11.03
C THR A 10 44.71 -12.75 11.84
N PHE A 11 44.37 -11.55 11.43
CA PHE A 11 43.26 -10.78 12.01
C PHE A 11 41.96 -11.33 11.45
N CYS A 12 41.23 -12.17 12.21
CA CYS A 12 39.87 -12.59 11.90
C CYS A 12 38.92 -11.42 12.18
N ILE A 13 38.55 -10.69 11.12
CA ILE A 13 37.47 -9.68 11.21
C ILE A 13 36.14 -10.46 11.31
N TRP A 14 35.56 -10.52 12.51
CA TRP A 14 34.19 -10.96 12.72
C TRP A 14 33.24 -9.88 12.18
N ILE A 15 32.80 -10.00 10.94
CA ILE A 15 31.72 -9.18 10.41
C ILE A 15 30.44 -9.68 11.06
N ASN A 16 29.97 -9.00 12.10
CA ASN A 16 28.64 -9.21 12.63
C ASN A 16 27.61 -8.78 11.58
N PHE A 17 27.12 -9.73 10.78
CA PHE A 17 25.92 -9.54 10.00
C PHE A 17 24.75 -9.42 10.99
N TYR A 18 24.41 -8.19 11.41
CA TYR A 18 23.13 -7.93 12.02
C TYR A 18 22.07 -8.26 10.97
N SER A 19 21.46 -9.44 11.10
CA SER A 19 20.27 -9.79 10.32
C SER A 19 19.20 -8.75 10.66
N GLN A 20 18.95 -7.80 9.77
CA GLN A 20 17.88 -6.84 9.94
C GLN A 20 16.56 -7.59 10.04
N ASN A 21 15.86 -7.43 11.16
CA ASN A 21 14.57 -8.04 11.36
C ASN A 21 13.54 -7.38 10.42
N ALA A 22 12.80 -8.18 9.68
CA ALA A 22 11.67 -7.71 8.90
C ALA A 22 10.37 -7.99 9.67
N TYR A 23 9.47 -7.01 9.68
CA TYR A 23 8.15 -7.15 10.29
C TYR A 23 7.07 -6.86 9.26
N ALA A 24 5.98 -7.64 9.36
CA ALA A 24 4.75 -7.44 8.60
C ALA A 24 3.65 -6.96 9.56
N PHE A 25 3.03 -5.85 9.24
CA PHE A 25 1.96 -5.20 9.99
C PHE A 25 0.67 -5.40 9.22
N PHE A 26 -0.33 -6.00 9.87
CA PHE A 26 -1.62 -6.31 9.25
C PHE A 26 -2.72 -5.50 9.90
N GLY A 27 -3.54 -4.87 9.06
CA GLY A 27 -4.81 -4.29 9.45
C GLY A 27 -5.97 -5.23 9.10
N SER A 28 -7.11 -5.05 9.74
CA SER A 28 -8.27 -5.93 9.52
C SER A 28 -9.61 -5.21 9.63
N PHE A 29 -10.63 -5.77 8.97
CA PHE A 29 -12.03 -5.44 9.22
C PHE A 29 -12.47 -6.09 10.52
N ASN A 30 -12.18 -5.43 11.63
CA ASN A 30 -12.57 -5.87 12.97
C ASN A 30 -13.78 -5.06 13.46
N ARG A 31 -14.96 -5.68 13.44
CA ARG A 31 -16.24 -5.05 13.87
C ARG A 31 -16.44 -5.02 15.39
N ASP A 32 -15.51 -5.57 16.16
CA ASP A 32 -15.56 -5.63 17.62
C ASP A 32 -14.23 -5.12 18.18
N LYS A 33 -14.26 -3.95 18.83
CA LYS A 33 -13.08 -3.32 19.42
C LYS A 33 -12.38 -4.16 20.51
N ASN A 34 -13.08 -5.14 21.08
CA ASN A 34 -12.52 -6.04 22.10
C ASN A 34 -11.71 -7.18 21.48
N LYS A 35 -11.75 -7.31 20.14
CA LYS A 35 -10.91 -8.27 19.39
C LYS A 35 -9.69 -7.56 18.82
N GLU A 36 -8.68 -8.34 18.48
CA GLU A 36 -7.48 -7.85 17.82
C GLU A 36 -7.84 -7.26 16.44
N GLY A 37 -7.34 -6.06 16.14
CA GLY A 37 -7.55 -5.37 14.86
C GLY A 37 -6.26 -5.13 14.09
N ILE A 38 -5.15 -4.86 14.81
CA ILE A 38 -3.82 -4.69 14.22
C ILE A 38 -2.93 -5.83 14.71
N TYR A 39 -2.15 -6.42 13.81
CA TYR A 39 -1.27 -7.56 14.11
C TYR A 39 0.14 -7.27 13.59
N VAL A 40 1.14 -7.66 14.38
CA VAL A 40 2.57 -7.57 13.99
C VAL A 40 3.18 -8.96 13.98
N TYR A 41 3.80 -9.31 12.86
CA TYR A 41 4.49 -10.55 12.67
C TYR A 41 5.95 -10.29 12.27
N LYS A 42 6.87 -11.11 12.77
CA LYS A 42 8.24 -11.15 12.26
C LYS A 42 8.26 -12.01 11.00
N LEU A 43 8.86 -11.49 9.95
CA LEU A 43 9.11 -12.19 8.69
C LEU A 43 10.53 -12.75 8.71
N ASP A 44 10.65 -14.06 8.60
CA ASP A 44 11.92 -14.72 8.30
C ASP A 44 12.28 -14.49 6.82
N THR A 45 13.30 -13.68 6.56
CA THR A 45 13.72 -13.27 5.21
C THR A 45 14.42 -14.37 4.42
N ILE A 46 14.65 -15.55 5.01
CA ILE A 46 15.21 -16.75 4.35
C ILE A 46 14.08 -17.67 3.90
N SER A 47 13.19 -18.03 4.79
CA SER A 47 12.12 -19.02 4.55
C SER A 47 10.77 -18.42 4.18
N GLY A 48 10.52 -17.13 4.46
CA GLY A 48 9.22 -16.49 4.32
C GLY A 48 8.23 -16.84 5.46
N LYS A 49 8.69 -17.48 6.53
CA LYS A 49 7.85 -17.81 7.69
C LYS A 49 7.48 -16.52 8.43
N LEU A 50 6.19 -16.41 8.75
CA LEU A 50 5.65 -15.34 9.61
C LEU A 50 5.41 -15.90 11.03
N SER A 51 5.90 -15.19 12.05
CA SER A 51 5.71 -15.54 13.47
C SER A 51 5.10 -14.35 14.20
N LYS A 52 3.96 -14.55 14.87
CA LYS A 52 3.26 -13.48 15.61
C LYS A 52 4.16 -12.89 16.68
N VAL A 53 4.21 -11.57 16.75
CA VAL A 53 5.01 -10.81 17.71
C VAL A 53 4.12 -10.14 18.74
N THR A 54 3.13 -9.37 18.27
CA THR A 54 2.17 -8.66 19.11
C THR A 54 0.92 -8.33 18.30
N SER A 55 -0.10 -7.79 18.97
CA SER A 55 -1.33 -7.31 18.37
C SER A 55 -1.94 -6.22 19.24
N TYR A 56 -2.91 -5.48 18.67
CA TYR A 56 -3.63 -4.44 19.38
C TYR A 56 -5.15 -4.64 19.29
N THR A 57 -5.82 -4.47 20.44
CA THR A 57 -7.29 -4.39 20.58
C THR A 57 -7.70 -2.94 20.84
N GLY A 58 -8.97 -2.59 20.75
CA GLY A 58 -9.45 -1.25 21.09
C GLY A 58 -9.69 -0.34 19.89
N VAL A 59 -9.42 -0.82 18.66
CA VAL A 59 -9.70 -0.09 17.42
C VAL A 59 -10.68 -0.86 16.54
N LEU A 60 -11.64 -0.16 15.94
CA LEU A 60 -12.60 -0.73 14.98
C LEU A 60 -12.10 -0.59 13.56
N ASN A 61 -12.24 -1.67 12.77
CA ASN A 61 -11.94 -1.67 11.34
C ASN A 61 -10.64 -0.93 10.97
N PRO A 62 -9.48 -1.23 11.59
CA PRO A 62 -8.20 -0.66 11.14
C PRO A 62 -7.80 -1.31 9.81
N SER A 63 -8.59 -1.00 8.76
CA SER A 63 -8.58 -1.74 7.49
C SER A 63 -7.39 -1.42 6.60
N PHE A 64 -6.77 -0.24 6.80
CA PHE A 64 -5.56 0.17 6.09
C PHE A 64 -4.56 0.79 7.06
N LEU A 65 -3.29 0.45 6.87
CA LEU A 65 -2.17 0.91 7.68
C LEU A 65 -1.13 1.60 6.78
N THR A 66 -0.43 2.60 7.34
CA THR A 66 0.86 3.07 6.81
C THR A 66 1.87 3.23 7.94
N LEU A 67 3.15 3.25 7.59
CA LEU A 67 4.26 3.40 8.55
C LEU A 67 4.91 4.76 8.39
N SER A 68 5.33 5.35 9.50
CA SER A 68 6.21 6.52 9.43
C SER A 68 7.54 6.17 8.74
N PRO A 69 8.22 7.13 8.10
CA PRO A 69 9.49 6.87 7.40
C PRO A 69 10.59 6.26 8.28
N ASN A 70 10.61 6.58 9.58
CA ASN A 70 11.53 6.00 10.56
C ASN A 70 11.08 4.62 11.07
N GLY A 71 9.85 4.17 10.74
CA GLY A 71 9.26 2.90 11.19
C GLY A 71 8.79 2.87 12.65
N LYS A 72 8.96 3.96 13.40
CA LYS A 72 8.60 4.00 14.81
C LYS A 72 7.09 4.07 15.02
N TYR A 73 6.36 4.69 14.08
CA TYR A 73 4.93 4.91 14.19
C TYR A 73 4.15 4.18 13.11
N ILE A 74 2.96 3.71 13.48
CA ILE A 74 1.98 3.10 12.59
C ILE A 74 0.74 3.98 12.63
N PHE A 75 0.23 4.33 11.44
CA PHE A 75 -1.03 5.03 11.30
C PHE A 75 -2.08 4.09 10.71
N ALA A 76 -3.28 4.13 11.27
CA ALA A 76 -4.39 3.26 10.87
C ALA A 76 -5.65 4.08 10.61
N CYS A 77 -6.36 3.83 9.50
CA CYS A 77 -7.70 4.37 9.31
C CYS A 77 -8.75 3.43 9.90
N THR A 78 -9.77 3.98 10.54
CA THR A 78 -10.97 3.26 10.91
C THR A 78 -11.98 3.40 9.78
N GLU A 79 -12.05 2.40 8.90
CA GLU A 79 -13.02 2.36 7.79
C GLU A 79 -14.44 2.24 8.36
N SER A 80 -15.27 3.26 8.10
CA SER A 80 -16.65 3.32 8.58
C SER A 80 -17.53 4.00 7.53
N LYS A 81 -18.68 3.37 7.24
CA LYS A 81 -19.73 3.92 6.37
C LYS A 81 -20.74 4.78 7.13
N THR A 82 -20.48 5.09 8.39
CA THR A 82 -21.34 5.94 9.22
C THR A 82 -20.89 7.38 9.11
N LYS A 83 -21.81 8.29 8.86
CA LYS A 83 -21.55 9.73 8.75
C LYS A 83 -20.71 10.22 9.92
N ASN A 84 -19.59 10.89 9.63
CA ASN A 84 -18.60 11.35 10.61
C ASN A 84 -18.02 10.24 11.52
N GLY A 85 -18.18 8.96 11.14
CA GLY A 85 -17.73 7.82 11.95
C GLY A 85 -16.27 7.43 11.73
N GLY A 86 -15.64 7.88 10.65
CA GLY A 86 -14.25 7.56 10.31
C GLY A 86 -13.25 8.26 11.23
N SER A 87 -12.10 7.62 11.42
CA SER A 87 -10.98 8.17 12.17
C SER A 87 -9.63 7.70 11.65
N VAL A 88 -8.59 8.45 12.00
CA VAL A 88 -7.18 8.09 11.84
C VAL A 88 -6.54 7.95 13.20
N SER A 89 -5.80 6.88 13.45
CA SER A 89 -5.21 6.54 14.74
C SER A 89 -3.71 6.34 14.61
N SER A 90 -2.95 6.75 15.63
CA SER A 90 -1.49 6.58 15.71
C SER A 90 -1.12 5.59 16.79
N PHE A 91 -0.09 4.79 16.51
CA PHE A 91 0.50 3.81 17.41
C PHE A 91 2.01 3.88 17.35
N GLU A 92 2.68 3.59 18.46
CA GLU A 92 4.12 3.38 18.53
C GLU A 92 4.43 1.88 18.54
N PHE A 93 5.32 1.44 17.63
CA PHE A 93 5.86 0.09 17.62
C PHE A 93 7.31 0.11 18.07
N ASN A 94 7.64 -0.68 19.09
CA ASN A 94 9.00 -0.90 19.53
C ASN A 94 9.41 -2.36 19.25
N PRO A 95 10.36 -2.60 18.31
CA PRO A 95 10.79 -3.94 17.92
C PRO A 95 11.60 -4.67 19.00
N GLU A 96 12.25 -3.95 19.93
CA GLU A 96 13.09 -4.53 20.99
C GLU A 96 12.22 -5.23 22.06
N ASN A 97 11.27 -4.50 22.62
CA ASN A 97 10.34 -5.05 23.62
C ASN A 97 9.05 -5.62 23.00
N LYS A 98 8.92 -5.58 21.66
CA LYS A 98 7.79 -6.14 20.91
C LYS A 98 6.43 -5.53 21.32
N SER A 99 6.41 -4.26 21.68
CA SER A 99 5.19 -3.58 22.12
C SER A 99 4.57 -2.75 20.99
N LEU A 100 3.23 -2.70 21.02
CA LEU A 100 2.41 -1.83 20.18
C LEU A 100 1.51 -1.00 21.09
N LYS A 101 1.73 0.32 21.12
CA LYS A 101 1.03 1.25 22.04
C LYS A 101 0.23 2.26 21.23
N PHE A 102 -1.01 2.51 21.63
CA PHE A 102 -1.84 3.59 21.09
C PHE A 102 -1.29 4.94 21.57
N ILE A 103 -1.23 5.92 20.65
CA ILE A 103 -0.84 7.29 20.95
C ILE A 103 -2.07 8.18 21.01
N ASN A 104 -2.76 8.37 19.87
CA ASN A 104 -3.98 9.17 19.80
C ASN A 104 -4.80 8.85 18.54
N LYS A 105 -5.93 9.54 18.44
CA LYS A 105 -6.87 9.43 17.34
C LYS A 105 -7.42 10.80 16.99
N GLN A 106 -7.64 11.05 15.67
CA GLN A 106 -8.35 12.20 15.11
C GLN A 106 -9.55 11.73 14.27
N LYS A 107 -10.54 12.61 14.04
CA LYS A 107 -11.58 12.36 13.03
C LYS A 107 -10.95 12.33 11.64
N SER A 108 -11.48 11.50 10.73
CA SER A 108 -10.96 11.36 9.37
C SER A 108 -11.23 12.57 8.46
N GLY A 109 -12.04 13.54 8.91
CA GLY A 109 -12.42 14.69 8.09
C GLY A 109 -13.39 14.37 6.93
N GLY A 110 -13.82 13.12 6.82
CA GLY A 110 -14.79 12.61 5.84
C GLY A 110 -15.24 11.21 6.20
N GLU A 111 -16.10 10.62 5.36
CA GLU A 111 -16.65 9.29 5.60
C GLU A 111 -15.81 8.19 4.94
N ASN A 112 -15.68 7.08 5.67
CA ASN A 112 -15.06 5.86 5.17
C ASN A 112 -13.61 6.05 4.71
N PRO A 113 -12.68 6.43 5.62
CA PRO A 113 -11.25 6.51 5.30
C PRO A 113 -10.72 5.13 4.91
N VAL A 114 -10.08 5.01 3.75
CA VAL A 114 -9.65 3.72 3.16
C VAL A 114 -8.17 3.64 2.84
N TYR A 115 -7.48 4.79 2.89
CA TYR A 115 -6.05 4.85 2.53
C TYR A 115 -5.34 5.94 3.31
N LEU A 116 -4.11 5.65 3.70
CA LEU A 116 -3.21 6.57 4.41
C LEU A 116 -1.83 6.56 3.76
N THR A 117 -1.21 7.73 3.68
CA THR A 117 0.20 7.85 3.33
C THR A 117 0.88 8.89 4.21
N SER A 118 2.15 8.67 4.55
CA SER A 118 3.01 9.63 5.25
C SER A 118 4.02 10.20 4.26
N ASP A 119 4.34 11.49 4.40
CA ASP A 119 5.40 12.12 3.63
C ASP A 119 6.80 11.62 4.03
N LYS A 120 7.81 11.95 3.24
CA LYS A 120 9.20 11.53 3.45
C LYS A 120 9.80 12.02 4.77
N SER A 121 9.41 13.19 5.24
CA SER A 121 9.89 13.75 6.51
C SER A 121 9.21 13.12 7.73
N GLY A 122 8.03 12.50 7.55
CA GLY A 122 7.19 11.99 8.63
C GLY A 122 6.44 13.09 9.39
N LYS A 123 6.41 14.31 8.86
CA LYS A 123 5.68 15.46 9.45
C LYS A 123 4.22 15.52 9.03
N TRP A 124 3.84 14.80 7.95
CA TRP A 124 2.51 14.88 7.37
C TRP A 124 1.90 13.50 7.15
N LEU A 125 0.60 13.40 7.44
CA LEU A 125 -0.24 12.25 7.14
C LEU A 125 -1.37 12.71 6.22
N VAL A 126 -1.57 12.01 5.10
CA VAL A 126 -2.64 12.27 4.13
C VAL A 126 -3.57 11.07 4.10
N ASN A 127 -4.87 11.35 4.25
CA ASN A 127 -5.94 10.34 4.31
C ASN A 127 -6.94 10.53 3.18
N GLY A 128 -7.27 9.44 2.47
CA GLY A 128 -8.33 9.41 1.47
C GLY A 128 -9.62 8.86 2.06
N ASN A 129 -10.72 9.62 1.95
CA ASN A 129 -12.05 9.24 2.39
C ASN A 129 -12.89 8.83 1.16
N TYR A 130 -13.32 7.57 1.14
CA TYR A 130 -14.00 6.98 -0.02
C TYR A 130 -15.43 7.51 -0.17
N THR A 131 -16.26 7.36 0.87
CA THR A 131 -17.68 7.68 0.78
C THR A 131 -17.95 9.18 0.64
N GLU A 132 -17.18 10.02 1.32
CA GLU A 132 -17.29 11.48 1.22
C GLU A 132 -16.64 12.04 -0.04
N GLY A 133 -15.69 11.32 -0.67
CA GLY A 133 -14.93 11.84 -1.81
C GLY A 133 -14.00 12.97 -1.39
N SER A 134 -13.24 12.79 -0.32
CA SER A 134 -12.39 13.86 0.23
C SER A 134 -10.98 13.39 0.59
N VAL A 135 -10.08 14.37 0.74
CA VAL A 135 -8.70 14.16 1.21
C VAL A 135 -8.45 15.04 2.42
N SER A 136 -7.96 14.45 3.50
CA SER A 136 -7.64 15.17 4.75
C SER A 136 -6.15 15.10 5.06
N VAL A 137 -5.58 16.21 5.53
CA VAL A 137 -4.14 16.36 5.80
C VAL A 137 -3.93 16.73 7.26
N TYR A 138 -3.01 16.02 7.90
CA TYR A 138 -2.71 16.17 9.32
C TYR A 138 -1.22 16.37 9.55
N PRO A 139 -0.83 17.33 10.39
CA PRO A 139 0.53 17.38 10.93
C PRO A 139 0.78 16.19 11.86
N ILE A 140 2.02 15.70 11.89
CA ILE A 140 2.49 14.68 12.82
C ILE A 140 3.58 15.28 13.69
N SER A 141 3.41 15.20 15.00
CA SER A 141 4.42 15.62 15.97
C SER A 141 5.57 14.62 16.05
N GLU A 142 6.73 15.04 16.58
CA GLU A 142 7.93 14.19 16.73
C GLU A 142 7.69 12.91 17.54
N ASN A 143 6.73 12.95 18.48
CA ASN A 143 6.31 11.78 19.27
C ASN A 143 5.26 10.91 18.57
N GLY A 144 4.97 11.14 17.27
CA GLY A 144 4.06 10.37 16.47
C GLY A 144 2.56 10.69 16.66
N LYS A 145 2.24 11.72 17.43
CA LYS A 145 0.87 12.17 17.64
C LYS A 145 0.32 12.81 16.36
N ILE A 146 -0.88 12.41 15.94
CA ILE A 146 -1.63 13.06 14.86
C ILE A 146 -2.25 14.34 15.41
N GLU A 147 -1.86 15.50 14.89
CA GLU A 147 -2.45 16.78 15.27
C GLU A 147 -3.80 17.00 14.57
N PRO A 148 -4.60 18.01 14.96
CA PRO A 148 -5.85 18.33 14.25
C PRO A 148 -5.62 18.54 12.75
N LEU A 149 -6.57 18.13 11.91
CA LEU A 149 -6.48 18.32 10.47
C LEU A 149 -6.35 19.82 10.13
N VAL A 150 -5.50 20.12 9.15
CA VAL A 150 -5.24 21.50 8.70
C VAL A 150 -5.80 21.76 7.30
N GLN A 151 -6.05 20.72 6.52
CA GLN A 151 -6.57 20.87 5.17
C GLN A 151 -7.54 19.72 4.86
N ASN A 152 -8.68 20.05 4.24
CA ASN A 152 -9.69 19.08 3.80
C ASN A 152 -10.15 19.47 2.39
N LEU A 153 -9.79 18.65 1.41
CA LEU A 153 -10.17 18.81 0.01
C LEU A 153 -11.43 18.00 -0.25
N GLN A 154 -12.48 18.63 -0.79
CA GLN A 154 -13.77 18.01 -1.08
C GLN A 154 -13.97 17.89 -2.60
N PHE A 155 -14.46 16.74 -3.06
CA PHE A 155 -14.77 16.46 -4.45
C PHE A 155 -16.19 15.88 -4.55
N THR A 156 -16.97 16.33 -5.54
CA THR A 156 -18.39 16.00 -5.65
C THR A 156 -18.78 15.35 -6.98
N GLU A 157 -17.87 15.41 -7.98
CA GLU A 157 -18.20 14.91 -9.32
C GLU A 157 -18.29 13.39 -9.33
N GLY A 158 -19.26 12.87 -10.06
CA GLY A 158 -19.42 11.45 -10.38
C GLY A 158 -18.99 11.10 -11.80
N SER A 159 -19.32 9.89 -12.24
CA SER A 159 -19.09 9.39 -13.59
C SER A 159 -20.24 8.53 -14.08
N VAL A 160 -19.99 7.63 -15.03
CA VAL A 160 -21.02 6.94 -15.83
C VAL A 160 -21.75 5.80 -15.13
N ASN A 161 -21.23 5.25 -14.03
CA ASN A 161 -21.87 4.16 -13.29
C ASN A 161 -22.69 4.71 -12.10
N PRO A 162 -24.02 4.77 -12.19
CA PRO A 162 -24.85 5.42 -11.17
C PRO A 162 -24.85 4.67 -9.83
N GLY A 163 -24.47 3.39 -9.78
CA GLY A 163 -24.43 2.60 -8.55
C GLY A 163 -23.07 2.62 -7.84
N ARG A 164 -22.00 3.04 -8.53
CA ARG A 164 -20.64 3.00 -8.00
C ARG A 164 -19.88 4.32 -8.19
N GLN A 165 -20.44 5.25 -8.97
CA GLN A 165 -19.80 6.51 -9.36
C GLN A 165 -20.81 7.68 -9.28
N GLU A 166 -21.74 7.63 -8.34
CA GLU A 166 -22.72 8.69 -8.08
C GLU A 166 -22.08 9.99 -7.60
N ARG A 167 -20.83 9.91 -7.12
CA ARG A 167 -19.98 11.00 -6.64
C ARG A 167 -18.52 10.59 -6.62
N ALA A 168 -17.64 11.51 -6.26
CA ALA A 168 -16.22 11.23 -6.03
C ALA A 168 -16.00 10.18 -4.93
N HIS A 169 -15.01 9.31 -5.15
CA HIS A 169 -14.60 8.24 -4.22
C HIS A 169 -13.07 8.13 -4.22
N ILE A 170 -12.40 8.86 -3.32
CA ILE A 170 -10.93 8.81 -3.22
C ILE A 170 -10.51 7.47 -2.64
N HIS A 171 -9.78 6.67 -3.43
CA HIS A 171 -9.43 5.30 -3.01
C HIS A 171 -7.97 5.12 -2.61
N SER A 172 -7.08 6.01 -3.03
CA SER A 172 -5.69 6.03 -2.56
C SER A 172 -5.09 7.44 -2.60
N THR A 173 -4.00 7.62 -1.86
CA THR A 173 -3.20 8.86 -1.81
C THR A 173 -1.74 8.47 -1.95
N VAL A 174 -1.08 8.86 -3.05
CA VAL A 174 0.25 8.34 -3.39
C VAL A 174 1.20 9.46 -3.77
N PHE A 175 2.27 9.63 -2.99
CA PHE A 175 3.33 10.58 -3.32
C PHE A 175 4.16 10.11 -4.51
N THR A 176 4.66 11.06 -5.27
CA THR A 176 5.72 10.83 -6.25
C THR A 176 7.03 10.41 -5.55
N PRO A 177 7.96 9.73 -6.24
CA PRO A 177 9.23 9.33 -5.64
C PRO A 177 10.08 10.49 -5.09
N ASP A 178 9.95 11.68 -5.67
CA ASP A 178 10.62 12.92 -5.22
C ASP A 178 9.83 13.68 -4.13
N PHE A 179 8.59 13.27 -3.85
CA PHE A 179 7.66 13.91 -2.90
C PHE A 179 7.28 15.36 -3.26
N ASN A 180 7.42 15.78 -4.52
CA ASN A 180 6.97 17.10 -4.98
C ASN A 180 5.48 17.13 -5.33
N TYR A 181 4.90 15.96 -5.63
CA TYR A 181 3.48 15.82 -5.94
C TYR A 181 2.86 14.64 -5.19
N ILE A 182 1.54 14.68 -5.08
CA ILE A 182 0.72 13.58 -4.59
C ILE A 182 -0.48 13.38 -5.52
N PHE A 183 -0.82 12.11 -5.78
CA PHE A 183 -1.91 11.73 -6.66
C PHE A 183 -3.02 11.03 -5.89
N PHE A 184 -4.27 11.32 -6.28
CA PHE A 184 -5.47 10.74 -5.68
C PHE A 184 -6.31 10.08 -6.78
N PRO A 185 -6.20 8.77 -7.01
CA PRO A 185 -7.18 8.02 -7.78
C PRO A 185 -8.58 8.19 -7.19
N ASP A 186 -9.47 8.73 -8.01
CA ASP A 186 -10.87 8.98 -7.70
C ASP A 186 -11.74 8.01 -8.50
N LEU A 187 -12.08 6.90 -7.86
CA LEU A 187 -12.86 5.81 -8.45
C LEU A 187 -14.22 6.31 -8.94
N GLY A 188 -14.85 7.22 -8.19
CA GLY A 188 -16.17 7.71 -8.49
C GLY A 188 -16.21 8.70 -9.66
N ALA A 189 -15.14 9.44 -9.91
CA ALA A 189 -15.10 10.46 -10.96
C ALA A 189 -14.33 10.04 -12.22
N ASP A 190 -13.78 8.82 -12.28
CA ASP A 190 -12.86 8.37 -13.34
C ASP A 190 -11.72 9.38 -13.59
N LYS A 191 -11.07 9.81 -12.50
CA LYS A 191 -9.98 10.77 -12.52
C LYS A 191 -8.83 10.31 -11.64
N ILE A 192 -7.61 10.70 -12.00
CA ILE A 192 -6.46 10.70 -11.08
C ILE A 192 -6.15 12.17 -10.81
N ARG A 193 -6.44 12.65 -9.60
CA ARG A 193 -6.23 14.04 -9.20
C ARG A 193 -4.77 14.25 -8.84
N ALA A 194 -4.21 15.41 -9.17
CA ALA A 194 -2.80 15.77 -8.98
C ALA A 194 -2.67 17.06 -8.16
N TYR A 195 -1.84 17.00 -7.12
CA TYR A 195 -1.55 18.13 -6.25
C TYR A 195 -0.04 18.28 -6.06
N GLN A 196 0.43 19.53 -6.06
CA GLN A 196 1.76 19.85 -5.57
C GLN A 196 1.79 19.71 -4.04
N PHE A 197 2.91 19.24 -3.52
CA PHE A 197 3.14 19.10 -2.09
C PHE A 197 4.29 19.97 -1.63
N ASN A 198 4.02 20.84 -0.66
CA ASN A 198 5.02 21.67 0.00
C ASN A 198 4.98 21.41 1.52
N ASN A 199 5.96 20.66 2.02
CA ASN A 199 6.04 20.25 3.42
C ASN A 199 6.27 21.41 4.42
N GLU A 200 6.64 22.60 3.96
CA GLU A 200 6.84 23.78 4.78
C GLU A 200 5.59 24.68 4.85
N SER A 201 4.57 24.39 4.04
CA SER A 201 3.32 25.13 4.04
C SER A 201 2.37 24.69 5.16
N LYS A 202 1.59 25.61 5.72
CA LYS A 202 0.49 25.29 6.65
C LYS A 202 -0.65 24.52 5.95
N GLU A 203 -0.85 24.75 4.65
CA GLU A 203 -1.72 24.01 3.76
C GLU A 203 -0.85 23.37 2.68
N PRO A 204 -0.34 22.15 2.90
CA PRO A 204 0.73 21.59 2.09
C PRO A 204 0.31 21.15 0.69
N LEU A 205 -1.01 21.06 0.40
CA LEU A 205 -1.51 20.60 -0.89
C LEU A 205 -2.10 21.76 -1.69
N GLN A 206 -1.56 21.98 -2.88
CA GLN A 206 -2.10 22.91 -3.87
C GLN A 206 -2.37 22.18 -5.19
N PRO A 207 -3.45 22.48 -5.93
CA PRO A 207 -3.69 21.85 -7.22
C PRO A 207 -2.45 21.96 -8.13
N ALA A 208 -2.10 20.88 -8.82
CA ALA A 208 -1.06 20.91 -9.84
C ALA A 208 -1.51 21.77 -11.05
N GLU A 209 -0.58 22.14 -11.93
CA GLU A 209 -0.88 22.85 -13.18
C GLU A 209 -1.95 22.13 -14.01
N ILE A 210 -1.85 20.78 -14.10
CA ILE A 210 -2.89 19.89 -14.59
C ILE A 210 -3.50 19.19 -13.37
N PRO A 211 -4.65 19.65 -12.85
CA PRO A 211 -5.16 19.20 -11.55
C PRO A 211 -5.74 17.79 -11.56
N PHE A 212 -5.95 17.19 -12.73
CA PHE A 212 -6.34 15.78 -12.86
C PHE A 212 -6.07 15.25 -14.27
N THR A 213 -5.90 13.92 -14.35
CA THR A 213 -5.91 13.14 -15.60
C THR A 213 -7.20 12.34 -15.66
N LYS A 214 -7.94 12.41 -16.77
CA LYS A 214 -9.11 11.53 -17.02
C LYS A 214 -8.63 10.11 -17.27
N THR A 215 -9.39 9.14 -16.73
CA THR A 215 -9.17 7.72 -16.96
C THR A 215 -10.28 7.13 -17.85
N THR A 216 -10.26 5.82 -18.08
CA THR A 216 -11.33 5.13 -18.82
C THR A 216 -12.67 5.29 -18.09
N LEU A 217 -13.71 5.73 -18.81
CA LEU A 217 -15.07 5.88 -18.25
C LEU A 217 -15.59 4.53 -17.74
N GLY A 218 -16.10 4.51 -16.51
CA GLY A 218 -16.55 3.31 -15.83
C GLY A 218 -15.41 2.42 -15.32
N GLY A 219 -14.16 2.82 -15.51
CA GLY A 219 -12.98 2.05 -15.09
C GLY A 219 -12.76 2.02 -13.59
N GLY A 220 -13.02 3.13 -12.92
CA GLY A 220 -12.87 3.27 -11.48
C GLY A 220 -11.41 3.14 -11.03
N PRO A 221 -10.55 4.17 -11.21
CA PRO A 221 -9.16 4.16 -10.76
C PRO A 221 -9.11 4.00 -9.24
N ARG A 222 -8.29 3.05 -8.77
CA ARG A 222 -8.32 2.60 -7.37
C ARG A 222 -7.00 2.79 -6.65
N HIS A 223 -6.03 1.91 -6.85
CA HIS A 223 -4.69 2.01 -6.31
C HIS A 223 -3.69 2.42 -7.40
N PHE A 224 -2.63 3.07 -6.97
CA PHE A 224 -1.67 3.73 -7.85
C PHE A 224 -0.26 3.50 -7.34
N THR A 225 0.69 3.32 -8.23
CA THR A 225 2.10 3.14 -7.87
C THR A 225 3.02 3.75 -8.91
N PHE A 226 4.16 4.28 -8.47
CA PHE A 226 5.22 4.75 -9.35
C PHE A 226 6.29 3.68 -9.56
N HIS A 227 6.84 3.64 -10.76
CA HIS A 227 8.05 2.87 -11.02
C HIS A 227 9.23 3.48 -10.22
N PRO A 228 10.17 2.65 -9.69
CA PRO A 228 11.31 3.16 -8.92
C PRO A 228 12.20 4.17 -9.66
N ASN A 229 12.20 4.15 -11.01
CA ASN A 229 12.95 5.12 -11.82
C ASN A 229 12.30 6.51 -11.91
N GLY A 230 11.08 6.68 -11.36
CA GLY A 230 10.34 7.95 -11.37
C GLY A 230 9.78 8.40 -12.71
N LYS A 231 9.87 7.59 -13.78
CA LYS A 231 9.43 7.97 -15.14
C LYS A 231 8.04 7.43 -15.51
N PHE A 232 7.57 6.41 -14.82
CA PHE A 232 6.31 5.74 -15.12
C PHE A 232 5.45 5.59 -13.89
N ALA A 233 4.13 5.54 -14.10
CA ALA A 233 3.14 5.27 -13.07
C ALA A 233 2.07 4.30 -13.57
N TYR A 234 1.44 3.59 -12.64
CA TYR A 234 0.48 2.52 -12.92
C TYR A 234 -0.73 2.67 -12.01
N CYS A 235 -1.91 2.65 -12.61
CA CYS A 235 -3.19 2.72 -11.90
C CYS A 235 -4.01 1.46 -12.18
N ILE A 236 -4.42 0.76 -11.13
CA ILE A 236 -5.37 -0.33 -11.29
C ILE A 236 -6.80 0.23 -11.31
N GLU A 237 -7.61 -0.25 -12.25
CA GLU A 237 -9.02 0.10 -12.42
C GLU A 237 -9.89 -1.00 -11.79
N GLU A 238 -10.62 -0.68 -10.71
CA GLU A 238 -11.41 -1.68 -9.97
C GLU A 238 -12.48 -2.33 -10.82
N MET A 239 -13.28 -1.52 -11.51
CA MET A 239 -14.41 -1.94 -12.33
C MET A 239 -13.99 -2.19 -13.79
N GLY A 240 -12.91 -1.58 -14.23
CA GLY A 240 -12.37 -1.74 -15.59
C GLY A 240 -11.53 -2.99 -15.77
N GLY A 241 -11.14 -3.70 -14.69
CA GLY A 241 -10.37 -4.93 -14.76
C GLY A 241 -9.01 -4.79 -15.43
N ALA A 242 -8.37 -3.63 -15.31
CA ALA A 242 -7.18 -3.29 -16.08
C ALA A 242 -6.15 -2.52 -15.24
N VAL A 243 -4.93 -2.44 -15.74
CA VAL A 243 -3.92 -1.46 -15.33
C VAL A 243 -3.74 -0.46 -16.46
N SER A 244 -3.93 0.82 -16.15
CA SER A 244 -3.53 1.94 -17.01
C SER A 244 -2.10 2.34 -16.70
N VAL A 245 -1.28 2.47 -17.73
CA VAL A 245 0.14 2.82 -17.67
C VAL A 245 0.33 4.25 -18.13
N TYR A 246 1.11 5.00 -17.38
CA TYR A 246 1.37 6.42 -17.65
C TYR A 246 2.87 6.71 -17.70
N GLY A 247 3.29 7.50 -18.69
CA GLY A 247 4.51 8.29 -18.56
C GLY A 247 4.27 9.42 -17.56
N TYR A 248 5.23 9.64 -16.67
CA TYR A 248 5.16 10.68 -15.64
C TYR A 248 6.26 11.72 -15.84
N GLU A 249 5.88 12.98 -15.79
CA GLU A 249 6.80 14.11 -15.80
C GLU A 249 6.19 15.32 -15.07
N ASN A 250 6.86 15.82 -14.03
CA ASN A 250 6.53 17.09 -13.34
C ASN A 250 5.03 17.27 -13.00
N GLY A 251 4.43 16.26 -12.37
CA GLY A 251 3.02 16.29 -11.97
C GLY A 251 2.03 15.92 -13.08
N LYS A 252 2.50 15.65 -14.32
CA LYS A 252 1.68 15.29 -15.47
C LYS A 252 1.72 13.78 -15.74
N LEU A 253 0.57 13.21 -16.09
CA LEU A 253 0.43 11.82 -16.49
C LEU A 253 -0.01 11.73 -17.94
N ASN A 254 0.77 11.03 -18.78
CA ASN A 254 0.46 10.74 -20.17
C ASN A 254 0.16 9.26 -20.32
N ASN A 255 -1.08 8.88 -20.66
CA ASN A 255 -1.46 7.48 -20.86
C ASN A 255 -0.70 6.89 -22.06
N ILE A 256 -0.03 5.74 -21.85
CA ILE A 256 0.74 5.03 -22.88
C ILE A 256 0.23 3.61 -23.14
N GLN A 257 -0.52 3.02 -22.21
CA GLN A 257 -1.10 1.68 -22.38
C GLN A 257 -2.26 1.49 -21.42
N ARG A 258 -3.18 0.62 -21.78
CA ARG A 258 -4.16 -0.01 -20.89
C ARG A 258 -4.15 -1.51 -21.15
N ILE A 259 -3.97 -2.33 -20.11
CA ILE A 259 -3.87 -3.79 -20.23
C ILE A 259 -4.75 -4.47 -19.18
N TYR A 260 -5.51 -5.50 -19.59
CA TYR A 260 -6.38 -6.23 -18.66
C TYR A 260 -5.59 -7.05 -17.65
N THR A 261 -6.10 -7.12 -16.42
CA THR A 261 -5.55 -7.93 -15.32
C THR A 261 -6.16 -9.33 -15.27
N HIS A 262 -7.04 -9.65 -16.20
CA HIS A 262 -7.80 -10.88 -16.30
C HIS A 262 -7.43 -11.65 -17.57
N PRO A 263 -7.56 -13.00 -17.58
CA PRO A 263 -7.45 -13.79 -18.81
C PRO A 263 -8.52 -13.36 -19.83
N GLU A 264 -8.22 -13.50 -21.13
CA GLU A 264 -9.15 -13.12 -22.23
C GLU A 264 -10.51 -13.82 -22.17
N ASN A 265 -10.56 -15.00 -21.58
CA ASN A 265 -11.80 -15.79 -21.45
C ASN A 265 -12.60 -15.48 -20.17
N TYR A 266 -12.15 -14.54 -19.35
CA TYR A 266 -12.90 -14.10 -18.17
C TYR A 266 -14.13 -13.30 -18.57
N LYS A 267 -15.31 -13.64 -18.01
CA LYS A 267 -16.60 -13.07 -18.44
C LYS A 267 -17.46 -12.52 -17.29
N ASP A 268 -16.98 -12.67 -16.06
CA ASP A 268 -17.69 -12.13 -14.90
C ASP A 268 -17.36 -10.62 -14.71
N GLU A 269 -18.00 -9.99 -13.74
CA GLU A 269 -17.71 -8.62 -13.36
C GLU A 269 -16.28 -8.49 -12.81
N TYR A 270 -15.61 -7.43 -13.21
CA TYR A 270 -14.25 -7.13 -12.73
C TYR A 270 -14.27 -6.59 -11.31
N GLU A 271 -13.36 -7.07 -10.49
CA GLU A 271 -13.09 -6.60 -9.13
C GLU A 271 -11.59 -6.51 -8.87
N SER A 272 -10.85 -5.78 -9.70
CA SER A 272 -9.42 -5.57 -9.48
C SER A 272 -9.17 -4.69 -8.25
N SER A 273 -8.05 -4.89 -7.55
CA SER A 273 -7.89 -4.27 -6.23
C SER A 273 -6.57 -3.54 -6.03
N ASP A 274 -5.47 -4.22 -5.94
CA ASP A 274 -4.20 -3.64 -5.52
C ASP A 274 -3.11 -3.83 -6.57
N VAL A 275 -2.12 -2.93 -6.60
CA VAL A 275 -1.05 -2.93 -7.59
C VAL A 275 0.27 -2.56 -6.94
N HIS A 276 1.30 -3.38 -7.15
CA HIS A 276 2.66 -3.15 -6.67
C HIS A 276 3.71 -3.52 -7.70
N ILE A 277 4.83 -2.81 -7.67
CA ILE A 277 6.01 -3.10 -8.49
C ILE A 277 7.04 -3.80 -7.61
N SER A 278 7.75 -4.77 -8.17
CA SER A 278 8.90 -5.36 -7.50
C SER A 278 10.00 -4.30 -7.27
N PRO A 279 10.75 -4.35 -6.15
CA PRO A 279 11.76 -3.34 -5.84
C PRO A 279 12.87 -3.18 -6.90
N ASP A 280 13.10 -4.23 -7.71
CA ASP A 280 14.02 -4.21 -8.85
C ASP A 280 13.44 -3.54 -10.12
N GLY A 281 12.18 -3.10 -10.08
CA GLY A 281 11.49 -2.45 -11.21
C GLY A 281 11.11 -3.37 -12.37
N LYS A 282 11.37 -4.69 -12.28
CA LYS A 282 11.20 -5.60 -13.42
C LYS A 282 9.78 -6.11 -13.62
N PHE A 283 8.98 -6.20 -12.54
CA PHE A 283 7.66 -6.81 -12.57
C PHE A 283 6.62 -5.99 -11.84
N LEU A 284 5.41 -5.99 -12.39
CA LEU A 284 4.22 -5.46 -11.74
C LEU A 284 3.27 -6.61 -11.40
N TYR A 285 2.68 -6.53 -10.22
CA TYR A 285 1.69 -7.45 -9.69
C TYR A 285 0.38 -6.71 -9.47
N ALA A 286 -0.74 -7.31 -9.89
CA ALA A 286 -2.07 -6.75 -9.75
C ALA A 286 -3.03 -7.81 -9.20
N SER A 287 -3.78 -7.49 -8.13
CA SER A 287 -4.70 -8.44 -7.52
C SER A 287 -6.10 -8.32 -8.09
N ASN A 288 -6.74 -9.46 -8.32
CA ASN A 288 -8.14 -9.59 -8.68
C ASN A 288 -8.89 -10.34 -7.57
N ARG A 289 -10.08 -9.86 -7.27
CA ARG A 289 -11.05 -10.42 -6.30
C ARG A 289 -12.13 -11.21 -7.05
N GLY A 290 -13.27 -11.43 -6.38
CA GLY A 290 -14.43 -12.10 -6.97
C GLY A 290 -14.18 -13.58 -7.22
N ASN A 291 -14.52 -14.08 -8.42
CA ASN A 291 -14.41 -15.49 -8.75
C ASN A 291 -12.99 -15.95 -9.05
N GLU A 292 -12.08 -15.05 -9.44
CA GLU A 292 -10.71 -15.43 -9.78
C GLU A 292 -9.80 -15.55 -8.57
N ASP A 293 -9.81 -14.57 -7.66
CA ASP A 293 -8.91 -14.51 -6.52
C ASP A 293 -7.46 -14.87 -6.92
N ASN A 294 -6.88 -14.06 -7.80
CA ASN A 294 -5.53 -14.25 -8.33
C ASN A 294 -4.67 -12.98 -8.25
N ILE A 295 -3.40 -13.14 -8.57
CA ILE A 295 -2.46 -12.06 -8.88
C ILE A 295 -2.10 -12.19 -10.36
N ALA A 296 -2.42 -11.17 -11.16
CA ALA A 296 -1.87 -10.99 -12.49
C ALA A 296 -0.42 -10.51 -12.40
N ILE A 297 0.46 -11.08 -13.20
CA ILE A 297 1.89 -10.84 -13.22
C ILE A 297 2.27 -10.27 -14.59
N PHE A 298 2.94 -9.12 -14.58
CA PHE A 298 3.40 -8.45 -15.79
C PHE A 298 4.90 -8.18 -15.71
N SER A 299 5.62 -8.35 -16.81
CA SER A 299 6.97 -7.80 -16.98
C SER A 299 6.86 -6.34 -17.43
N ILE A 300 7.68 -5.47 -16.84
CA ILE A 300 7.76 -4.05 -17.20
C ILE A 300 8.83 -3.89 -18.27
N GLN A 301 8.46 -3.27 -19.40
CA GLN A 301 9.37 -3.03 -20.52
C GLN A 301 10.15 -1.71 -20.32
N ASN A 302 11.18 -1.48 -21.11
CA ASN A 302 12.04 -0.28 -20.99
C ASN A 302 11.30 1.03 -21.22
N ASP A 303 10.20 1.02 -21.99
CA ASP A 303 9.31 2.14 -22.26
C ASP A 303 8.17 2.26 -21.23
N GLY A 304 8.21 1.45 -20.15
CA GLY A 304 7.21 1.42 -19.08
C GLY A 304 5.98 0.57 -19.40
N THR A 305 5.81 0.09 -20.63
CA THR A 305 4.66 -0.76 -20.99
C THR A 305 4.74 -2.12 -20.30
N LEU A 306 3.60 -2.78 -20.19
CA LEU A 306 3.43 -4.06 -19.52
C LEU A 306 3.20 -5.19 -20.54
N LYS A 307 3.82 -6.35 -20.25
CA LYS A 307 3.54 -7.60 -20.98
C LYS A 307 3.13 -8.67 -19.98
N THR A 308 2.01 -9.34 -20.23
CA THR A 308 1.49 -10.40 -19.36
C THR A 308 2.46 -11.57 -19.28
N VAL A 309 2.79 -11.97 -18.06
CA VAL A 309 3.60 -13.16 -17.74
C VAL A 309 2.70 -14.33 -17.36
N GLY A 310 1.63 -14.08 -16.59
CA GLY A 310 0.69 -15.09 -16.16
C GLY A 310 -0.15 -14.68 -14.96
N TYR A 311 -0.84 -15.66 -14.39
CA TYR A 311 -1.77 -15.48 -13.29
C TYR A 311 -1.48 -16.49 -12.18
N GLN A 312 -1.41 -16.02 -10.93
CA GLN A 312 -1.16 -16.86 -9.77
C GLN A 312 -2.39 -16.90 -8.87
N SER A 313 -3.02 -18.06 -8.71
CA SER A 313 -4.08 -18.23 -7.71
C SER A 313 -3.54 -17.96 -6.30
N VAL A 314 -4.22 -17.11 -5.54
CA VAL A 314 -3.80 -16.67 -4.20
C VAL A 314 -4.16 -17.65 -3.08
N LYS A 315 -4.97 -18.68 -3.38
CA LYS A 315 -5.37 -19.71 -2.41
C LYS A 315 -6.19 -19.19 -1.22
N GLY A 316 -6.90 -18.07 -1.42
CA GLY A 316 -7.79 -17.45 -0.44
C GLY A 316 -8.92 -16.72 -1.16
N LYS A 317 -9.77 -15.99 -0.45
CA LYS A 317 -10.92 -15.27 -0.98
C LYS A 317 -10.83 -13.78 -0.66
N HIS A 318 -11.12 -12.95 -1.67
CA HIS A 318 -11.20 -11.49 -1.61
C HIS A 318 -9.88 -10.84 -1.21
N THR A 319 -8.90 -10.91 -2.14
CA THR A 319 -7.57 -10.28 -1.99
C THR A 319 -7.69 -8.76 -2.12
N ARG A 320 -7.71 -8.02 -0.99
CA ARG A 320 -7.87 -6.56 -0.99
C ARG A 320 -6.53 -5.83 -1.16
N VAL A 321 -5.52 -6.24 -0.40
CA VAL A 321 -4.17 -5.66 -0.41
C VAL A 321 -3.15 -6.79 -0.29
N PHE A 322 -2.04 -6.65 -0.96
CA PHE A 322 -0.85 -7.48 -0.80
C PHE A 322 0.39 -6.59 -0.68
N GLY A 323 1.54 -7.15 -0.35
CA GLY A 323 2.78 -6.38 -0.29
C GLY A 323 4.00 -7.23 -0.61
N LEU A 324 5.02 -6.61 -1.20
CA LEU A 324 6.33 -7.21 -1.35
C LEU A 324 7.21 -6.83 -0.16
N ASP A 325 8.03 -7.75 0.31
CA ASP A 325 9.05 -7.42 1.28
C ASP A 325 10.11 -6.51 0.65
N PRO A 326 10.85 -5.71 1.43
CA PRO A 326 11.81 -4.74 0.88
C PRO A 326 12.95 -5.36 0.07
N SER A 327 13.20 -6.67 0.17
CA SER A 327 14.15 -7.37 -0.70
C SER A 327 13.52 -7.84 -2.02
N GLY A 328 12.20 -7.76 -2.15
CA GLY A 328 11.46 -8.28 -3.29
C GLY A 328 11.43 -9.81 -3.39
N LYS A 329 11.88 -10.52 -2.35
CA LYS A 329 11.95 -11.99 -2.36
C LYS A 329 10.60 -12.64 -2.04
N PHE A 330 9.79 -11.98 -1.21
CA PHE A 330 8.50 -12.49 -0.78
C PHE A 330 7.37 -11.52 -1.10
N LEU A 331 6.25 -12.08 -1.52
CA LEU A 331 4.99 -11.38 -1.70
C LEU A 331 3.99 -11.96 -0.69
N ILE A 332 3.40 -11.10 0.14
CA ILE A 332 2.46 -11.46 1.21
C ILE A 332 1.07 -11.00 0.81
N VAL A 333 0.13 -11.93 0.72
CA VAL A 333 -1.25 -11.70 0.26
C VAL A 333 -2.21 -11.80 1.43
N THR A 334 -3.10 -10.81 1.55
CA THR A 334 -4.17 -10.78 2.56
C THR A 334 -5.53 -11.09 1.93
N HIS A 335 -6.34 -11.89 2.61
CA HIS A 335 -7.66 -12.29 2.13
C HIS A 335 -8.72 -11.94 3.16
N SER A 336 -9.44 -10.84 2.93
CA SER A 336 -10.47 -10.36 3.86
C SER A 336 -11.69 -11.28 3.92
N GLY A 337 -12.03 -11.97 2.83
CA GLY A 337 -13.15 -12.91 2.79
C GLY A 337 -12.88 -14.24 3.50
N SER A 338 -11.70 -14.83 3.32
CA SER A 338 -11.35 -16.10 3.98
C SER A 338 -10.58 -15.93 5.30
N GLY A 339 -10.22 -14.70 5.69
CA GLY A 339 -9.49 -14.41 6.93
C GLY A 339 -8.12 -15.10 6.98
N THR A 340 -7.38 -15.08 5.87
CA THR A 340 -6.09 -15.78 5.78
C THR A 340 -5.00 -14.93 5.16
N VAL A 341 -3.75 -15.20 5.53
CA VAL A 341 -2.55 -14.63 4.92
C VAL A 341 -1.77 -15.77 4.26
N VAL A 342 -1.29 -15.53 3.03
CA VAL A 342 -0.47 -16.47 2.26
C VAL A 342 0.80 -15.77 1.82
N VAL A 343 1.93 -16.48 1.95
CA VAL A 343 3.24 -15.97 1.50
C VAL A 343 3.66 -16.72 0.25
N PHE A 344 4.13 -15.95 -0.73
CA PHE A 344 4.74 -16.46 -1.96
C PHE A 344 6.20 -16.05 -2.03
N LYS A 345 7.06 -16.94 -2.48
CA LYS A 345 8.42 -16.62 -2.89
C LYS A 345 8.39 -16.21 -4.35
N ARG A 346 8.96 -15.05 -4.66
CA ARG A 346 9.10 -14.53 -6.02
C ARG A 346 10.37 -15.09 -6.67
N ASN A 347 10.28 -15.46 -7.93
CA ASN A 347 11.43 -15.67 -8.79
C ASN A 347 11.84 -14.30 -9.39
N PRO A 348 13.05 -13.78 -9.16
CA PRO A 348 13.46 -12.45 -9.62
C PRO A 348 13.64 -12.34 -11.15
N GLU A 349 13.87 -13.47 -11.84
CA GLU A 349 14.09 -13.47 -13.29
C GLU A 349 12.78 -13.62 -14.09
N THR A 350 11.83 -14.38 -13.56
CA THR A 350 10.58 -14.68 -14.29
C THR A 350 9.36 -13.95 -13.73
N GLY A 351 9.47 -13.35 -12.53
CA GLY A 351 8.35 -12.75 -11.81
C GLY A 351 7.38 -13.75 -11.19
N LEU A 352 7.48 -15.04 -11.52
CA LEU A 352 6.55 -16.07 -11.07
C LEU A 352 6.59 -16.27 -9.56
N LEU A 353 5.43 -16.65 -9.01
CA LEU A 353 5.20 -16.78 -7.58
C LEU A 353 5.04 -18.27 -7.20
N LYS A 354 5.72 -18.70 -6.14
CA LYS A 354 5.58 -20.04 -5.56
C LYS A 354 5.17 -19.92 -4.10
N LYS A 355 4.02 -20.48 -3.73
CA LYS A 355 3.55 -20.48 -2.34
C LYS A 355 4.58 -21.12 -1.42
N VAL A 356 4.85 -20.48 -0.27
CA VAL A 356 5.72 -21.01 0.79
C VAL A 356 4.97 -21.09 2.13
N GLY A 357 5.35 -22.02 2.95
CA GLY A 357 4.81 -22.20 4.28
C GLY A 357 3.31 -22.54 4.36
N ARG A 358 2.75 -22.43 5.57
CA ARG A 358 1.33 -22.62 5.86
C ARG A 358 0.59 -21.28 5.82
N LYS A 359 -0.72 -21.33 5.54
CA LYS A 359 -1.61 -20.17 5.70
C LYS A 359 -1.67 -19.75 7.17
N ILE A 360 -1.68 -18.44 7.42
CA ILE A 360 -1.93 -17.87 8.74
C ILE A 360 -3.38 -17.40 8.79
N LYS A 361 -4.04 -17.59 9.93
CA LYS A 361 -5.42 -17.13 10.12
C LYS A 361 -5.42 -15.78 10.85
N ILE A 362 -5.97 -14.76 10.19
CA ILE A 362 -6.23 -13.43 10.74
C ILE A 362 -7.60 -13.00 10.20
N ASN A 363 -8.61 -12.99 11.05
CA ASN A 363 -9.98 -12.70 10.65
C ASN A 363 -10.10 -11.28 10.05
N GLY A 364 -10.73 -11.17 8.87
CA GLY A 364 -10.97 -9.90 8.21
C GLY A 364 -9.72 -9.15 7.75
N VAL A 365 -8.55 -9.82 7.66
CA VAL A 365 -7.29 -9.18 7.24
C VAL A 365 -7.43 -8.50 5.88
N SER A 366 -7.12 -7.21 5.81
CA SER A 366 -7.39 -6.37 4.64
C SER A 366 -6.19 -5.58 4.13
N CYS A 367 -5.15 -5.45 4.94
CA CYS A 367 -3.95 -4.67 4.61
C CYS A 367 -2.69 -5.34 5.16
N VAL A 368 -1.58 -5.13 4.48
CA VAL A 368 -0.23 -5.48 4.95
C VAL A 368 0.77 -4.39 4.61
N GLN A 369 1.61 -4.04 5.56
CA GLN A 369 2.80 -3.21 5.38
C GLN A 369 4.01 -4.00 5.86
N ILE A 370 5.14 -3.92 5.14
CA ILE A 370 6.34 -4.70 5.46
C ILE A 370 7.55 -3.78 5.57
N ARG A 371 8.32 -3.92 6.63
CA ARG A 371 9.48 -3.08 6.88
C ARG A 371 10.63 -3.86 7.54
N LYS A 372 11.87 -3.45 7.24
CA LYS A 372 13.09 -3.86 7.96
C LYS A 372 13.41 -2.87 9.08
N TYR A 373 13.93 -3.40 10.19
CA TYR A 373 14.37 -2.66 11.39
C TYR A 373 15.80 -3.02 11.73
#